data_2ad92695eea47dd5344612c4ae2839bd
#
_entry.id   2ad92695eea47dd5344612c4ae2839bd
#
_cell.length_a   1.000
_cell.length_b   1.000
_cell.length_c   1.000
_cell.angle_alpha   90.00
_cell.angle_beta   90.00
_cell.angle_gamma   90.00
#
_symmetry.space_group_name_H-M   'P 1'
#
loop_
_entity.id
_entity.type
_entity.pdbx_description
1 polymer ?
#
loop_
_entity_poly.entity_id
_entity_poly.type
_entity_poly.pdbx_seq_one_letter_code
_entity_poly.pdbx_strand_id
1 'polypeptide(L)'
;MSDRLALLERAQQGDDDACRQMLTENAGLIWSIVRRYNGCGVETDDLYQLGCIGFVKAVKGFDLTYGTQFSTYAVPKIAGEIR
;
A
#
# COMPACT_ATOMS: atom_id res chain seq x y z
N MET A 1 8.58 16.49 11.97
CA MET A 1 9.04 15.79 10.81
C MET A 1 8.72 14.32 10.89
N SER A 2 8.26 13.81 9.84
CA SER A 2 7.65 12.49 9.88
C SER A 2 8.65 11.40 9.55
N ASP A 3 8.82 10.44 10.47
CA ASP A 3 9.59 9.24 10.20
C ASP A 3 8.99 8.44 9.03
N ARG A 4 7.69 8.65 8.77
CA ARG A 4 7.02 7.98 7.66
C ARG A 4 7.58 8.41 6.31
N LEU A 5 7.92 9.69 6.17
CA LEU A 5 8.47 10.19 4.92
C LEU A 5 9.85 9.60 4.67
N ALA A 6 10.68 9.54 5.71
CA ALA A 6 12.00 8.93 5.60
C ALA A 6 11.89 7.44 5.26
N LEU A 7 10.93 6.76 5.88
CA LEU A 7 10.70 5.34 5.62
C LEU A 7 10.26 5.12 4.18
N LEU A 8 9.37 5.97 3.68
CA LEU A 8 8.88 5.90 2.31
C LEU A 8 10.03 6.11 1.32
N GLU A 9 10.90 7.08 1.58
CA GLU A 9 12.06 7.31 0.73
C GLU A 9 12.97 6.08 0.67
N ARG A 10 13.24 5.48 1.83
CA ARG A 10 14.08 4.28 1.88
C ARG A 10 13.45 3.12 1.12
N ALA A 11 12.13 2.96 1.25
CA ALA A 11 11.43 1.90 0.53
C ALA A 11 11.52 2.11 -0.98
N GLN A 12 11.42 3.36 -1.44
CA GLN A 12 11.55 3.68 -2.85
C GLN A 12 12.95 3.41 -3.37
N GLN A 13 13.95 3.50 -2.50
CA GLN A 13 15.33 3.24 -2.89
C GLN A 13 15.69 1.77 -2.90
N GLY A 14 14.73 0.90 -2.58
CA GLY A 14 14.95 -0.53 -2.63
C GLY A 14 15.21 -1.18 -1.28
N ASP A 15 14.99 -0.44 -0.18
CA ASP A 15 15.14 -1.01 1.15
C ASP A 15 13.92 -1.90 1.46
N ASP A 16 14.12 -3.21 1.39
CA ASP A 16 13.05 -4.18 1.60
C ASP A 16 12.50 -4.14 3.02
N ASP A 17 13.37 -3.87 4.01
CA ASP A 17 12.92 -3.76 5.39
C ASP A 17 12.00 -2.56 5.58
N ALA A 18 12.34 -1.44 4.94
CA ALA A 18 11.49 -0.24 4.99
C ALA A 18 10.13 -0.51 4.34
N CYS A 19 10.13 -1.19 3.21
CA CYS A 19 8.89 -1.54 2.51
C CYS A 19 8.02 -2.46 3.38
N ARG A 20 8.65 -3.45 4.00
CA ARG A 20 7.94 -4.38 4.88
C ARG A 20 7.37 -3.68 6.10
N GLN A 21 8.11 -2.75 6.66
CA GLN A 21 7.63 -1.96 7.80
C GLN A 21 6.43 -1.11 7.40
N MET A 22 6.46 -0.51 6.22
CA MET A 22 5.32 0.26 5.72
C MET A 22 4.09 -0.63 5.53
N LEU A 23 4.28 -1.84 5.01
CA LEU A 23 3.18 -2.79 4.88
C LEU A 23 2.55 -3.10 6.23
N THR A 24 3.39 -3.35 7.23
CA THR A 24 2.92 -3.66 8.58
C THR A 24 2.14 -2.49 9.17
N GLU A 25 2.67 -1.29 9.04
CA GLU A 25 2.03 -0.10 9.60
C GLU A 25 0.72 0.25 8.89
N ASN A 26 0.59 -0.16 7.65
CA ASN A 26 -0.59 0.16 6.84
C ASN A 26 -1.49 -1.05 6.57
N ALA A 27 -1.27 -2.13 7.30
CA ALA A 27 -2.06 -3.35 7.10
C ALA A 27 -3.55 -3.10 7.28
N GLY A 28 -3.92 -2.25 8.25
CA GLY A 28 -5.33 -1.91 8.46
C GLY A 28 -5.95 -1.23 7.25
N LEU A 29 -5.19 -0.36 6.59
CA LEU A 29 -5.66 0.29 5.37
C LEU A 29 -5.91 -0.74 4.27
N ILE A 30 -4.98 -1.66 4.08
CA ILE A 30 -5.11 -2.69 3.06
C ILE A 30 -6.32 -3.57 3.35
N TRP A 31 -6.49 -4.00 4.60
CA TRP A 31 -7.63 -4.82 4.98
C TRP A 31 -8.95 -4.09 4.80
N SER A 32 -9.01 -2.79 5.06
CA SER A 32 -10.25 -2.04 4.88
C SER A 32 -10.67 -2.00 3.42
N ILE A 33 -9.71 -1.97 2.50
CA ILE A 33 -10.00 -2.01 1.07
C ILE A 33 -10.39 -3.43 0.66
N VAL A 34 -9.68 -4.44 1.15
CA VAL A 34 -9.98 -5.84 0.85
C VAL A 34 -11.41 -6.20 1.22
N ARG A 35 -11.88 -5.70 2.36
CA ARG A 35 -13.23 -6.00 2.85
C ARG A 35 -14.31 -5.53 1.89
N ARG A 36 -14.04 -4.48 1.12
CA ARG A 36 -15.01 -3.98 0.14
C ARG A 36 -15.23 -4.94 -1.01
N TYR A 37 -14.27 -5.83 -1.24
CA TYR A 37 -14.34 -6.81 -2.33
C TYR A 37 -14.63 -8.21 -1.83
N ASN A 38 -14.92 -8.34 -0.54
CA ASN A 38 -15.27 -9.62 0.05
C ASN A 38 -16.56 -10.14 -0.56
N GLY A 39 -16.58 -11.41 -0.92
CA GLY A 39 -17.77 -12.01 -1.53
C GLY A 39 -17.76 -12.06 -3.05
N CYS A 40 -16.69 -11.61 -3.70
CA CYS A 40 -16.61 -11.66 -5.16
C CYS A 40 -16.06 -12.98 -5.68
N GLY A 41 -16.02 -14.02 -4.85
CA GLY A 41 -15.60 -15.34 -5.26
C GLY A 41 -14.11 -15.65 -5.05
N VAL A 42 -13.35 -14.68 -4.57
CA VAL A 42 -11.92 -14.84 -4.29
C VAL A 42 -11.72 -14.87 -2.79
N GLU A 43 -10.85 -15.74 -2.33
CA GLU A 43 -10.58 -15.84 -0.90
C GLU A 43 -9.95 -14.54 -0.36
N THR A 44 -10.27 -14.22 0.89
CA THR A 44 -9.82 -12.98 1.52
C THR A 44 -8.30 -12.89 1.54
N ASP A 45 -7.61 -14.00 1.82
CA ASP A 45 -6.15 -14.01 1.85
C ASP A 45 -5.55 -13.66 0.49
N ASP A 46 -6.15 -14.15 -0.59
CA ASP A 46 -5.70 -13.85 -1.94
C ASP A 46 -5.93 -12.36 -2.26
N LEU A 47 -7.07 -11.83 -1.82
CA LEU A 47 -7.35 -10.41 -1.99
C LEU A 47 -6.33 -9.56 -1.25
N TYR A 48 -5.97 -9.98 -0.03
CA TYR A 48 -4.98 -9.26 0.75
C TYR A 48 -3.62 -9.25 0.04
N GLN A 49 -3.22 -10.38 -0.54
CA GLN A 49 -1.96 -10.45 -1.28
C GLN A 49 -1.97 -9.49 -2.47
N LEU A 50 -3.08 -9.45 -3.21
CA LEU A 50 -3.21 -8.49 -4.31
C LEU A 50 -3.15 -7.05 -3.80
N GLY A 51 -3.77 -6.80 -2.65
CA GLY A 51 -3.70 -5.49 -2.02
C GLY A 51 -2.28 -5.10 -1.65
N CYS A 52 -1.50 -6.05 -1.15
CA CYS A 52 -0.10 -5.80 -0.84
C CYS A 52 0.71 -5.47 -2.08
N ILE A 53 0.45 -6.14 -3.19
CA ILE A 53 1.11 -5.85 -4.46
C ILE A 53 0.79 -4.42 -4.89
N GLY A 54 -0.48 -4.02 -4.81
CA GLY A 54 -0.89 -2.66 -5.14
C GLY A 54 -0.23 -1.65 -4.21
N PHE A 55 -0.09 -1.99 -2.92
CA PHE A 55 0.56 -1.11 -1.96
C PHE A 55 2.03 -0.90 -2.33
N VAL A 56 2.74 -1.97 -2.66
CA VAL A 56 4.15 -1.88 -3.05
C VAL A 56 4.31 -1.03 -4.31
N LYS A 57 3.42 -1.22 -5.28
CA LYS A 57 3.44 -0.39 -6.49
C LYS A 57 3.19 1.06 -6.16
N ALA A 58 2.29 1.35 -5.21
CA ALA A 58 2.03 2.71 -4.77
C ALA A 58 3.26 3.32 -4.11
N VAL A 59 3.96 2.56 -3.27
CA VAL A 59 5.19 3.03 -2.63
C VAL A 59 6.20 3.46 -3.68
N LYS A 60 6.40 2.63 -4.69
CA LYS A 60 7.42 2.88 -5.70
C LYS A 60 7.05 4.01 -6.64
N GLY A 61 5.75 4.22 -6.87
CA GLY A 61 5.29 5.23 -7.80
C GLY A 61 4.92 6.56 -7.19
N PHE A 62 4.91 6.67 -5.86
CA PHE A 62 4.49 7.88 -5.20
C PHE A 62 5.51 9.01 -5.36
N ASP A 63 5.03 10.19 -5.73
CA ASP A 63 5.89 11.36 -5.90
C ASP A 63 5.92 12.12 -4.57
N LEU A 64 7.08 12.09 -3.93
CA LEU A 64 7.28 12.72 -2.62
C LEU A 64 7.15 14.25 -2.68
N THR A 65 7.29 14.84 -3.86
CA THR A 65 7.21 16.30 -4.00
C THR A 65 5.79 16.79 -4.28
N TYR A 66 4.84 15.88 -4.40
CA TYR A 66 3.51 16.22 -4.87
C TYR A 66 2.60 16.83 -3.81
N GLY A 67 2.95 16.69 -2.54
CA GLY A 67 2.16 17.28 -1.47
C GLY A 67 0.90 16.53 -1.06
N THR A 68 0.54 15.48 -1.77
CA THR A 68 -0.60 14.63 -1.45
C THR A 68 -0.19 13.60 -0.40
N GLN A 69 -1.12 13.24 0.49
CA GLN A 69 -0.86 12.17 1.44
C GLN A 69 -0.73 10.84 0.73
N PHE A 70 0.22 10.03 1.19
CA PHE A 70 0.47 8.73 0.58
C PHE A 70 -0.78 7.84 0.59
N SER A 71 -1.53 7.83 1.70
CA SER A 71 -2.73 6.99 1.79
C SER A 71 -3.75 7.34 0.72
N THR A 72 -3.91 8.63 0.42
CA THR A 72 -4.82 9.08 -0.63
C THR A 72 -4.41 8.54 -2.00
N TYR A 73 -3.11 8.51 -2.25
CA TYR A 73 -2.58 7.97 -3.50
C TYR A 73 -2.68 6.45 -3.53
N ALA A 74 -2.43 5.80 -2.40
CA ALA A 74 -2.33 4.34 -2.34
C ALA A 74 -3.68 3.64 -2.53
N VAL A 75 -4.76 4.22 -2.01
CA VAL A 75 -6.08 3.57 -2.02
C VAL A 75 -6.51 3.15 -3.43
N PRO A 76 -6.52 4.04 -4.43
CA PRO A 76 -6.92 3.60 -5.77
C PRO A 76 -5.93 2.62 -6.40
N LYS A 77 -4.65 2.69 -6.06
CA LYS A 77 -3.67 1.72 -6.57
C LYS A 77 -3.93 0.33 -6.02
N ILE A 78 -4.22 0.25 -4.73
CA ILE A 78 -4.53 -1.03 -4.08
C ILE A 78 -5.82 -1.60 -4.67
N ALA A 79 -6.86 -0.79 -4.75
CA ALA A 79 -8.14 -1.22 -5.29
C ALA A 79 -8.01 -1.67 -6.75
N GLY A 80 -7.20 -0.96 -7.53
CA GLY A 80 -6.98 -1.32 -8.92
C GLY A 80 -6.31 -2.68 -9.08
N GLU A 81 -5.44 -3.05 -8.15
CA GLU A 81 -4.76 -4.35 -8.20
C GLU A 81 -5.70 -5.49 -7.81
N ILE A 82 -6.65 -5.22 -6.90
CA ILE A 82 -7.62 -6.22 -6.45
C ILE A 82 -8.66 -6.52 -7.53
N ARG A 83 -9.04 -5.52 -8.29
CA ARG A 83 -10.07 -5.70 -9.33
C ARG A 83 -9.60 -6.55 -10.52
#